data_aaa86397a9570f8f01d3abbcb88c99f7
#
_entry.id   aaa86397a9570f8f01d3abbcb88c99f7
#
_cell.length_a   1.000
_cell.length_b   1.000
_cell.length_c   1.000
_cell.angle_alpha   90.00
_cell.angle_beta   90.00
_cell.angle_gamma   90.00
#
_symmetry.space_group_name_H-M   'P 1'
#
loop_
_entity.id
_entity.type
_entity.pdbx_description
1 polymer ?
#
loop_
_entity_poly.entity_id
_entity_poly.type
_entity_poly.pdbx_seq_one_letter_code
_entity_poly.pdbx_strand_id
1 'polypeptide(L)'
;MRPLGSALSPATLMVLVLLLVPACGQDYPPAVLSEPQLQSLARSVKALQKGEPLPELEKIPSIQSVYLAWYDSGRRIGHSWQSGAGVAVAMEQAAAGSRHGKEADHAELSLAYGFRPLDPAHLGDDLSPVHRGVRGVEIAHGGVVVRFAPSQMIADNLSFERALTRAAAQLGIDGDTLLVEARLATFDALQVVIDLRAEPIATQLFRGNHTLPDTAVTGTAVEQFATDMAGWMQRNLHENGRMTYLYYPTSDRESDSNNMIRQWMASLCLTRMGVASGDEQMLASARLNIRHNLDQFYSLESGLGIIEYRGKVKLGAVALAALAILEHPDRARFAAQFNALVAMTDHLWRENGSFQTFYRPAERSANPNLHNFYPGETLLLWATMLEREDDAAREARFMQSFRYYREWHLAQRKPSFIPWHTQAYYLRWQKTGSEELRDWIFEMNDWLLTMQTHSRLAYDDTRGRFYDPAPERAHFGPPHASSTGVYLEGLIDAYQLALAEADKQRARAYRESIRAGLRSAMQLQLRNDETLWFAPNRERAVGGLRTTVYNNVIRVDNVQHTLMGVMKMLEFTSEREQQLLSAGADKEALLPLN
;
A
#
# COMPACT_ATOMS: atom_id res chain seq x y z
N MET A 1 8.56 -14.44 76.90
CA MET A 1 9.72 -13.65 77.37
C MET A 1 10.30 -12.96 76.11
N ARG A 2 10.21 -11.66 76.06
CA ARG A 2 10.99 -10.78 75.15
C ARG A 2 12.41 -10.66 75.73
N PRO A 3 13.43 -10.32 74.90
CA PRO A 3 13.59 -8.93 74.50
C PRO A 3 14.13 -8.71 73.05
N LEU A 4 13.75 -7.61 72.56
CA LEU A 4 14.31 -6.53 71.74
C LEU A 4 15.86 -6.58 71.49
N GLY A 5 16.21 -6.44 70.21
CA GLY A 5 17.56 -6.10 69.78
C GLY A 5 17.48 -5.41 68.39
N SER A 6 17.64 -4.11 68.41
CA SER A 6 17.81 -3.22 67.28
C SER A 6 19.17 -3.43 66.60
N ALA A 7 19.20 -3.49 65.27
CA ALA A 7 20.43 -3.25 64.52
C ALA A 7 20.17 -2.66 63.15
N LEU A 8 20.82 -1.60 62.93
CA LEU A 8 21.03 -0.71 61.81
C LEU A 8 21.18 -1.38 60.42
N SER A 9 20.51 -0.77 59.44
CA SER A 9 20.70 -0.98 58.00
C SER A 9 22.05 -0.40 57.56
N PRO A 10 22.82 -1.10 56.72
CA PRO A 10 23.86 -0.45 55.92
C PRO A 10 23.28 -0.07 54.57
N ALA A 11 23.24 1.23 54.30
CA ALA A 11 23.04 1.80 52.97
C ALA A 11 24.16 1.31 52.03
N THR A 12 23.83 0.43 51.12
CA THR A 12 24.74 0.01 50.05
C THR A 12 24.80 1.13 49.01
N LEU A 13 25.89 1.85 49.04
CA LEU A 13 26.27 2.85 48.05
C LEU A 13 26.55 2.12 46.72
N MET A 14 25.57 2.10 45.80
CA MET A 14 25.75 1.58 44.45
C MET A 14 26.52 2.64 43.65
N VAL A 15 27.84 2.50 43.60
CA VAL A 15 28.71 3.27 42.70
C VAL A 15 28.38 2.84 41.26
N LEU A 16 27.63 3.66 40.57
CA LEU A 16 27.40 3.53 39.12
C LEU A 16 28.74 3.86 38.43
N VAL A 17 29.55 2.85 38.14
CA VAL A 17 30.69 2.99 37.24
C VAL A 17 30.11 3.13 35.85
N LEU A 18 29.93 4.36 35.41
CA LEU A 18 29.77 4.72 34.00
C LEU A 18 31.08 4.31 33.32
N LEU A 19 31.11 3.09 32.76
CA LEU A 19 32.06 2.74 31.72
C LEU A 19 31.76 3.67 30.54
N LEU A 20 32.47 4.78 30.47
CA LEU A 20 32.69 5.53 29.26
C LEU A 20 33.39 4.59 28.27
N VAL A 21 32.61 3.82 27.52
CA VAL A 21 33.08 3.27 26.26
C VAL A 21 33.32 4.50 25.39
N PRO A 22 34.56 4.77 24.93
CA PRO A 22 34.75 5.79 23.94
C PRO A 22 33.94 5.34 22.75
N ALA A 23 32.84 6.04 22.47
CA ALA A 23 32.22 5.99 21.18
C ALA A 23 33.29 6.48 20.20
N CYS A 24 34.01 5.54 19.57
CA CYS A 24 34.66 5.82 18.29
C CYS A 24 33.56 6.35 17.40
N GLY A 25 33.48 7.67 17.28
CA GLY A 25 32.55 8.35 16.40
C GLY A 25 32.83 7.85 14.99
N GLN A 26 32.06 6.88 14.53
CA GLN A 26 31.91 6.71 13.10
C GLN A 26 31.19 7.95 12.62
N ASP A 27 31.90 8.84 11.93
CA ASP A 27 31.30 9.97 11.24
C ASP A 27 30.35 9.41 10.19
N TYR A 28 29.06 9.43 10.45
CA TYR A 28 28.05 9.09 9.43
C TYR A 28 27.83 10.29 8.51
N PRO A 29 27.51 10.06 7.23
CA PRO A 29 27.08 11.15 6.37
C PRO A 29 25.76 11.73 6.91
N PRO A 30 25.45 13.01 6.58
CA PRO A 30 24.16 13.60 6.97
C PRO A 30 23.01 12.76 6.40
N ALA A 31 21.95 12.58 7.17
CA ALA A 31 20.77 11.85 6.71
C ALA A 31 20.11 12.54 5.49
N VAL A 32 20.25 13.86 5.39
CA VAL A 32 19.75 14.69 4.30
C VAL A 32 20.93 15.48 3.71
N LEU A 33 21.13 15.35 2.39
CA LEU A 33 22.10 16.12 1.66
C LEU A 33 21.62 17.58 1.53
N SER A 34 22.56 18.50 1.68
CA SER A 34 22.28 19.91 1.44
C SER A 34 22.09 20.21 -0.05
N GLU A 35 21.42 21.29 -0.38
CA GLU A 35 21.23 21.73 -1.77
C GLU A 35 22.57 21.87 -2.53
N PRO A 36 23.65 22.50 -1.99
CA PRO A 36 24.94 22.52 -2.65
C PRO A 36 25.51 21.12 -2.94
N GLN A 37 25.35 20.15 -2.01
CA GLN A 37 25.78 18.76 -2.24
C GLN A 37 25.02 18.10 -3.37
N LEU A 38 23.68 18.25 -3.41
CA LEU A 38 22.86 17.73 -4.50
C LEU A 38 23.23 18.35 -5.84
N GLN A 39 23.38 19.67 -5.90
CA GLN A 39 23.81 20.37 -7.12
C GLN A 39 25.20 19.94 -7.60
N SER A 40 26.15 19.75 -6.67
CA SER A 40 27.48 19.30 -7.03
C SER A 40 27.47 17.86 -7.57
N LEU A 41 26.67 16.97 -6.97
CA LEU A 41 26.45 15.60 -7.48
C LEU A 41 25.83 15.63 -8.88
N ALA A 42 24.81 16.45 -9.10
CA ALA A 42 24.13 16.58 -10.39
C ALA A 42 25.11 16.99 -11.49
N ARG A 43 25.90 18.07 -11.25
CA ARG A 43 26.92 18.55 -12.19
C ARG A 43 28.00 17.50 -12.44
N SER A 44 28.46 16.80 -11.39
CA SER A 44 29.47 15.77 -11.50
C SER A 44 29.03 14.60 -12.37
N VAL A 45 27.79 14.09 -12.14
CA VAL A 45 27.25 13.00 -12.97
C VAL A 45 27.04 13.44 -14.41
N LYS A 46 26.61 14.70 -14.65
CA LYS A 46 26.49 15.26 -16.01
C LYS A 46 27.85 15.37 -16.72
N ALA A 47 28.89 15.78 -16.01
CA ALA A 47 30.25 15.82 -16.54
C ALA A 47 30.74 14.40 -16.91
N LEU A 48 30.54 13.42 -16.04
CA LEU A 48 30.84 12.01 -16.31
C LEU A 48 30.08 11.46 -17.52
N GLN A 49 28.79 11.83 -17.68
CA GLN A 49 28.01 11.49 -18.85
C GLN A 49 28.66 11.98 -20.15
N LYS A 50 29.19 13.21 -20.14
CA LYS A 50 29.82 13.84 -21.29
C LYS A 50 31.28 13.37 -21.51
N GLY A 51 31.89 12.73 -20.53
CA GLY A 51 33.31 12.41 -20.51
C GLY A 51 34.19 13.63 -20.22
N GLU A 52 33.67 14.62 -19.53
CA GLU A 52 34.34 15.83 -19.07
C GLU A 52 34.99 15.62 -17.70
N PRO A 53 36.02 16.37 -17.33
CA PRO A 53 36.61 16.34 -16.00
C PRO A 53 35.56 16.67 -14.93
N LEU A 54 35.66 16.00 -13.77
CA LEU A 54 34.76 16.28 -12.66
C LEU A 54 34.91 17.72 -12.14
N PRO A 55 33.82 18.46 -11.95
CA PRO A 55 33.87 19.72 -11.21
C PRO A 55 34.18 19.43 -9.74
N GLU A 56 34.49 20.49 -8.98
CA GLU A 56 34.67 20.38 -7.53
C GLU A 56 33.41 19.80 -6.88
N LEU A 57 33.57 18.71 -6.13
CA LEU A 57 32.49 18.03 -5.46
C LEU A 57 32.43 18.48 -3.98
N GLU A 58 31.27 18.94 -3.55
CA GLU A 58 31.00 19.21 -2.14
C GLU A 58 31.26 17.97 -1.27
N LYS A 59 31.95 18.17 -0.16
CA LYS A 59 32.36 17.07 0.71
C LYS A 59 31.15 16.34 1.31
N ILE A 60 31.09 15.02 1.08
CA ILE A 60 30.17 14.10 1.73
C ILE A 60 31.01 13.12 2.54
N PRO A 61 30.99 13.22 3.89
CA PRO A 61 31.87 12.41 4.73
C PRO A 61 31.44 10.94 4.73
N SER A 62 32.40 10.07 5.08
CA SER A 62 32.19 8.67 5.46
C SER A 62 31.65 7.72 4.40
N ILE A 63 31.62 8.13 3.14
CA ILE A 63 31.23 7.26 2.03
C ILE A 63 32.37 6.28 1.73
N GLN A 64 32.04 4.99 1.69
CA GLN A 64 32.98 3.89 1.52
C GLN A 64 32.94 3.28 0.10
N SER A 65 31.77 3.33 -0.54
CA SER A 65 31.57 2.82 -1.89
C SER A 65 30.49 3.60 -2.63
N VAL A 66 30.59 3.62 -3.95
CA VAL A 66 29.63 4.28 -4.83
C VAL A 66 29.06 3.27 -5.82
N TYR A 67 27.74 3.22 -5.92
CA TYR A 67 27.01 2.59 -7.01
C TYR A 67 26.50 3.67 -7.94
N LEU A 68 26.79 3.52 -9.23
CA LEU A 68 26.29 4.38 -10.30
C LEU A 68 25.60 3.50 -11.34
N ALA A 69 24.35 3.84 -11.67
CA ALA A 69 23.61 3.19 -12.74
C ALA A 69 23.02 4.24 -13.69
N TRP A 70 23.04 3.92 -14.98
CA TRP A 70 22.51 4.74 -16.05
C TRP A 70 21.21 4.16 -16.56
N TYR A 71 20.25 5.02 -16.79
CA TYR A 71 18.94 4.66 -17.33
C TYR A 71 18.65 5.46 -18.59
N ASP A 72 18.07 4.79 -19.58
CA ASP A 72 17.45 5.39 -20.75
C ASP A 72 16.00 4.92 -20.82
N SER A 73 15.08 5.87 -20.85
CA SER A 73 13.64 5.59 -20.95
C SER A 73 13.18 4.54 -19.93
N GLY A 74 13.64 4.67 -18.69
CA GLY A 74 13.32 3.78 -17.55
C GLY A 74 13.99 2.40 -17.59
N ARG A 75 14.86 2.13 -18.56
CA ARG A 75 15.64 0.89 -18.64
C ARG A 75 17.07 1.12 -18.19
N ARG A 76 17.57 0.28 -17.29
CA ARG A 76 18.99 0.35 -16.89
C ARG A 76 19.86 -0.15 -18.05
N ILE A 77 20.72 0.74 -18.55
CA ILE A 77 21.63 0.49 -19.69
C ILE A 77 23.06 0.19 -19.25
N GLY A 78 23.43 0.53 -18.02
CA GLY A 78 24.73 0.21 -17.45
C GLY A 78 24.78 0.49 -15.95
N HIS A 79 25.66 -0.18 -15.23
CA HIS A 79 25.90 0.11 -13.82
C HIS A 79 27.27 -0.41 -13.37
N SER A 80 27.80 0.18 -12.31
CA SER A 80 29.05 -0.25 -11.69
C SER A 80 29.09 0.10 -10.20
N TRP A 81 29.84 -0.71 -9.44
CA TRP A 81 30.22 -0.47 -8.06
C TRP A 81 31.70 -0.15 -7.98
N GLN A 82 32.06 0.90 -7.25
CA GLN A 82 33.46 1.24 -6.99
C GLN A 82 33.67 1.71 -5.56
N SER A 83 34.89 1.45 -5.08
CA SER A 83 35.37 1.94 -3.79
C SER A 83 36.66 2.69 -4.03
N GLY A 84 36.85 3.87 -3.49
CA GLY A 84 38.02 4.69 -3.75
C GLY A 84 38.40 5.57 -2.57
N ALA A 85 39.47 6.34 -2.71
CA ALA A 85 39.96 7.27 -1.69
C ALA A 85 39.04 8.49 -1.45
N GLY A 86 37.83 8.50 -2.03
CA GLY A 86 36.82 9.53 -1.88
C GLY A 86 35.72 9.36 -2.92
N VAL A 87 34.60 10.10 -2.71
CA VAL A 87 33.39 10.00 -3.54
C VAL A 87 33.70 10.33 -5.01
N ALA A 88 34.47 11.38 -5.28
CA ALA A 88 34.82 11.79 -6.66
C ALA A 88 35.55 10.69 -7.43
N VAL A 89 36.61 10.13 -6.85
CA VAL A 89 37.39 9.06 -7.47
C VAL A 89 36.52 7.81 -7.70
N ALA A 90 35.72 7.43 -6.73
CA ALA A 90 34.83 6.29 -6.86
C ALA A 90 33.74 6.51 -7.94
N MET A 91 33.23 7.74 -8.10
CA MET A 91 32.28 8.09 -9.17
C MET A 91 32.93 8.00 -10.56
N GLU A 92 34.14 8.55 -10.73
CA GLU A 92 34.89 8.45 -12.00
C GLU A 92 35.13 6.99 -12.40
N GLN A 93 35.61 6.17 -11.47
CA GLN A 93 35.83 4.74 -11.69
C GLN A 93 34.51 4.00 -11.99
N ALA A 94 33.42 4.35 -11.31
CA ALA A 94 32.12 3.76 -11.57
C ALA A 94 31.60 4.13 -12.96
N ALA A 95 31.76 5.37 -13.39
CA ALA A 95 31.39 5.80 -14.73
C ALA A 95 32.25 5.10 -15.82
N ALA A 96 33.57 4.97 -15.60
CA ALA A 96 34.46 4.26 -16.51
C ALA A 96 34.14 2.76 -16.61
N GLY A 97 33.70 2.15 -15.50
CA GLY A 97 33.26 0.74 -15.43
C GLY A 97 31.89 0.46 -16.02
N SER A 98 31.05 1.49 -16.18
CA SER A 98 29.72 1.40 -16.74
C SER A 98 29.65 1.96 -18.15
N ARG A 99 29.49 1.10 -19.16
CA ARG A 99 29.32 1.51 -20.56
C ARG A 99 27.97 2.18 -20.77
N HIS A 100 27.83 3.07 -21.77
CA HIS A 100 26.58 3.68 -22.25
C HIS A 100 26.03 4.90 -21.47
N GLY A 101 26.79 5.52 -20.57
CA GLY A 101 26.31 6.73 -19.86
C GLY A 101 25.87 7.87 -20.79
N LYS A 102 26.43 7.99 -22.00
CA LYS A 102 26.12 9.07 -22.95
C LYS A 102 24.69 9.12 -23.43
N GLU A 103 23.99 7.98 -23.41
CA GLU A 103 22.62 7.82 -23.88
C GLU A 103 21.59 7.98 -22.73
N ALA A 104 22.05 8.09 -21.49
CA ALA A 104 21.20 8.09 -20.32
C ALA A 104 20.37 9.38 -20.19
N ASP A 105 19.10 9.22 -19.89
CA ASP A 105 18.20 10.30 -19.48
C ASP A 105 18.15 10.49 -17.96
N HIS A 106 18.48 9.44 -17.19
CA HIS A 106 18.61 9.46 -15.73
C HIS A 106 19.85 8.70 -15.26
N ALA A 107 20.33 9.09 -14.08
CA ALA A 107 21.31 8.31 -13.32
C ALA A 107 20.80 8.03 -11.91
N GLU A 108 21.10 6.84 -11.42
CA GLU A 108 20.88 6.42 -10.02
C GLU A 108 22.24 6.35 -9.33
N LEU A 109 22.37 7.04 -8.21
CA LEU A 109 23.58 7.09 -7.40
C LEU A 109 23.26 6.62 -5.98
N SER A 110 23.95 5.57 -5.52
CA SER A 110 23.92 5.17 -4.10
C SER A 110 25.30 5.36 -3.48
N LEU A 111 25.37 6.21 -2.47
CA LEU A 111 26.56 6.49 -1.69
C LEU A 111 26.55 5.62 -0.44
N ALA A 112 27.29 4.51 -0.47
CA ALA A 112 27.24 3.47 0.55
C ALA A 112 28.21 3.75 1.72
N TYR A 113 27.71 3.50 2.94
CA TYR A 113 28.43 3.67 4.21
C TYR A 113 27.96 2.68 5.26
N GLY A 114 28.65 2.59 6.39
CA GLY A 114 28.22 1.82 7.56
C GLY A 114 28.10 0.33 7.30
N PHE A 115 29.08 -0.27 6.61
CA PHE A 115 29.11 -1.70 6.36
C PHE A 115 29.19 -2.48 7.68
N ARG A 116 28.31 -3.45 7.86
CA ARG A 116 28.19 -4.29 9.06
C ARG A 116 28.10 -5.77 8.65
N PRO A 117 28.98 -6.64 9.21
CA PRO A 117 28.84 -8.07 9.01
C PRO A 117 27.46 -8.56 9.45
N LEU A 118 26.90 -9.51 8.73
CA LEU A 118 25.67 -10.22 9.08
C LEU A 118 26.01 -11.47 9.88
N ASP A 119 25.30 -11.68 10.97
CA ASP A 119 25.33 -12.92 11.71
C ASP A 119 24.32 -13.91 11.08
N PRO A 120 24.76 -15.10 10.65
CA PRO A 120 23.86 -16.12 10.12
C PRO A 120 22.68 -16.45 11.04
N ALA A 121 22.85 -16.35 12.35
CA ALA A 121 21.78 -16.60 13.33
C ALA A 121 20.67 -15.54 13.31
N HIS A 122 20.95 -14.33 12.80
CA HIS A 122 20.03 -13.18 12.80
C HIS A 122 19.63 -12.71 11.39
N LEU A 123 19.95 -13.48 10.34
CA LEU A 123 19.65 -13.12 8.95
C LEU A 123 18.17 -12.78 8.72
N GLY A 124 17.25 -13.47 9.41
CA GLY A 124 15.82 -13.24 9.27
C GLY A 124 15.39 -11.84 9.70
N ASP A 125 16.01 -11.31 10.74
CA ASP A 125 15.73 -9.97 11.26
C ASP A 125 16.44 -8.91 10.42
N ASP A 126 17.72 -9.11 10.13
CA ASP A 126 18.54 -8.15 9.38
C ASP A 126 18.10 -7.99 7.93
N LEU A 127 17.66 -9.07 7.29
CA LEU A 127 17.13 -9.11 5.91
C LEU A 127 15.60 -9.15 5.88
N SER A 128 14.94 -8.74 6.95
CA SER A 128 13.49 -8.59 6.97
C SER A 128 13.01 -7.67 5.85
N PRO A 129 11.88 -7.98 5.18
CA PRO A 129 11.32 -7.15 4.11
C PRO A 129 11.17 -5.66 4.48
N VAL A 130 10.99 -5.34 5.76
CA VAL A 130 10.88 -3.95 6.24
C VAL A 130 12.16 -3.13 5.98
N HIS A 131 13.32 -3.76 5.88
CA HIS A 131 14.60 -3.12 5.60
C HIS A 131 14.94 -3.03 4.10
N ARG A 132 14.13 -3.65 3.25
CA ARG A 132 14.33 -3.61 1.80
C ARG A 132 14.22 -2.17 1.28
N GLY A 133 15.19 -1.78 0.46
CA GLY A 133 15.30 -0.42 -0.07
C GLY A 133 15.91 0.59 0.91
N VAL A 134 16.28 0.17 2.13
CA VAL A 134 17.04 0.97 3.09
C VAL A 134 18.43 0.37 3.27
N ARG A 135 18.51 -0.93 3.51
CA ARG A 135 19.78 -1.66 3.61
C ARG A 135 20.17 -2.26 2.26
N GLY A 136 21.41 -2.07 1.87
CA GLY A 136 22.06 -2.84 0.81
C GLY A 136 22.68 -4.12 1.35
N VAL A 137 23.05 -5.03 0.46
CA VAL A 137 23.68 -6.32 0.79
C VAL A 137 25.00 -6.46 0.03
N GLU A 138 26.04 -6.86 0.74
CA GLU A 138 27.33 -7.28 0.19
C GLU A 138 27.56 -8.76 0.46
N ILE A 139 27.95 -9.50 -0.56
CA ILE A 139 28.29 -10.91 -0.52
C ILE A 139 29.68 -11.10 -1.10
N ALA A 140 30.61 -11.69 -0.33
CA ALA A 140 31.97 -11.93 -0.77
C ALA A 140 32.35 -13.40 -0.62
N HIS A 141 32.79 -14.03 -1.71
CA HIS A 141 33.26 -15.41 -1.75
C HIS A 141 34.39 -15.56 -2.81
N GLY A 142 35.42 -16.33 -2.48
CA GLY A 142 36.51 -16.63 -3.40
C GLY A 142 37.24 -15.39 -3.98
N GLY A 143 37.29 -14.27 -3.24
CA GLY A 143 37.88 -12.99 -3.69
C GLY A 143 36.96 -12.15 -4.58
N VAL A 144 35.76 -12.64 -4.90
CA VAL A 144 34.73 -11.89 -5.67
C VAL A 144 33.75 -11.27 -4.73
N VAL A 145 33.35 -10.01 -5.00
CA VAL A 145 32.35 -9.27 -4.21
C VAL A 145 31.16 -8.90 -5.09
N VAL A 146 29.97 -9.28 -4.65
CA VAL A 146 28.69 -8.92 -5.27
C VAL A 146 27.92 -8.00 -4.32
N ARG A 147 27.41 -6.87 -4.83
CA ARG A 147 26.66 -5.89 -4.05
C ARG A 147 25.33 -5.56 -4.68
N PHE A 148 24.32 -5.33 -3.85
CA PHE A 148 23.00 -4.80 -4.24
C PHE A 148 22.73 -3.52 -3.47
N ALA A 149 22.64 -2.40 -4.17
CA ALA A 149 22.27 -1.12 -3.57
C ALA A 149 20.81 -1.12 -3.10
N PRO A 150 20.49 -0.39 -2.01
CA PRO A 150 19.10 -0.26 -1.58
C PRO A 150 18.17 0.28 -2.69
N SER A 151 18.61 1.33 -3.40
CA SER A 151 17.90 1.92 -4.54
C SER A 151 17.73 0.94 -5.70
N GLN A 152 18.77 0.18 -6.04
CA GLN A 152 18.72 -0.88 -7.04
C GLN A 152 17.67 -1.95 -6.67
N MET A 153 17.60 -2.33 -5.40
CA MET A 153 16.60 -3.31 -4.93
C MET A 153 15.16 -2.80 -5.11
N ILE A 154 14.96 -1.50 -5.01
CA ILE A 154 13.66 -0.87 -5.32
C ILE A 154 13.44 -0.85 -6.84
N ALA A 155 14.37 -0.32 -7.62
CA ALA A 155 14.27 -0.24 -9.08
C ALA A 155 14.01 -1.61 -9.73
N ASP A 156 14.75 -2.65 -9.31
CA ASP A 156 14.59 -4.03 -9.79
C ASP A 156 13.40 -4.78 -9.15
N ASN A 157 12.71 -4.17 -8.21
CA ASN A 157 11.72 -4.83 -7.34
C ASN A 157 12.23 -6.14 -6.73
N LEU A 158 13.45 -6.12 -6.21
CA LEU A 158 14.23 -7.28 -5.78
C LEU A 158 14.10 -7.49 -4.26
N SER A 159 13.65 -8.68 -3.82
CA SER A 159 13.70 -9.07 -2.40
C SER A 159 15.11 -9.49 -1.98
N PHE A 160 15.40 -9.49 -0.67
CA PHE A 160 16.67 -10.00 -0.14
C PHE A 160 16.92 -11.45 -0.57
N GLU A 161 15.94 -12.33 -0.47
CA GLU A 161 16.02 -13.72 -0.92
C GLU A 161 16.45 -13.81 -2.39
N ARG A 162 15.81 -13.03 -3.26
CA ARG A 162 16.17 -13.00 -4.69
C ARG A 162 17.53 -12.35 -4.94
N ALA A 163 17.96 -11.41 -4.10
CA ALA A 163 19.30 -10.83 -4.16
C ALA A 163 20.35 -11.89 -3.83
N LEU A 164 20.17 -12.66 -2.76
CA LEU A 164 21.04 -13.78 -2.39
C LEU A 164 21.09 -14.84 -3.49
N THR A 165 19.93 -15.22 -4.07
CA THR A 165 19.87 -16.17 -5.20
C THR A 165 20.65 -15.66 -6.42
N ARG A 166 20.52 -14.36 -6.76
CA ARG A 166 21.29 -13.76 -7.85
C ARG A 166 22.80 -13.72 -7.56
N ALA A 167 23.16 -13.43 -6.29
CA ALA A 167 24.56 -13.44 -5.88
C ALA A 167 25.16 -14.85 -6.00
N ALA A 168 24.46 -15.88 -5.51
CA ALA A 168 24.89 -17.27 -5.64
C ALA A 168 25.16 -17.65 -7.10
N ALA A 169 24.24 -17.29 -8.00
CA ALA A 169 24.43 -17.53 -9.45
C ALA A 169 25.62 -16.79 -10.03
N GLN A 170 25.87 -15.53 -9.62
CA GLN A 170 27.04 -14.74 -10.08
C GLN A 170 28.38 -15.29 -9.54
N LEU A 171 28.36 -15.83 -8.32
CA LEU A 171 29.54 -16.44 -7.68
C LEU A 171 29.77 -17.87 -8.12
N GLY A 172 28.83 -18.50 -8.84
CA GLY A 172 28.92 -19.89 -9.29
C GLY A 172 28.77 -20.91 -8.16
N ILE A 173 28.07 -20.58 -7.07
CA ILE A 173 27.83 -21.42 -5.89
C ILE A 173 26.34 -21.62 -5.66
N ASP A 174 25.98 -22.66 -4.90
CA ASP A 174 24.60 -22.86 -4.47
C ASP A 174 24.23 -21.98 -3.25
N GLY A 175 22.93 -21.96 -2.89
CA GLY A 175 22.43 -21.15 -1.79
C GLY A 175 22.94 -21.59 -0.42
N ASP A 176 23.14 -22.88 -0.18
CA ASP A 176 23.62 -23.41 1.08
C ASP A 176 25.10 -23.06 1.28
N THR A 177 25.93 -23.25 0.23
CA THR A 177 27.32 -22.81 0.19
C THR A 177 27.43 -21.30 0.42
N LEU A 178 26.55 -20.49 -0.18
CA LEU A 178 26.54 -19.03 0.04
C LEU A 178 26.33 -18.69 1.52
N LEU A 179 25.37 -19.33 2.18
CA LEU A 179 25.04 -19.04 3.58
C LEU A 179 26.11 -19.51 4.58
N VAL A 180 26.91 -20.52 4.22
CA VAL A 180 27.92 -21.14 5.10
C VAL A 180 29.31 -20.55 4.86
N GLU A 181 29.69 -20.33 3.59
CA GLU A 181 31.08 -20.00 3.22
C GLU A 181 31.28 -18.55 2.79
N ALA A 182 30.21 -17.86 2.34
CA ALA A 182 30.34 -16.48 1.94
C ALA A 182 30.31 -15.53 3.13
N ARG A 183 31.09 -14.48 3.06
CA ARG A 183 30.98 -13.36 4.02
C ARG A 183 29.81 -12.47 3.58
N LEU A 184 28.84 -12.33 4.46
CA LEU A 184 27.66 -11.48 4.26
C LEU A 184 27.79 -10.20 5.08
N ALA A 185 27.41 -9.07 4.50
CA ALA A 185 27.33 -7.79 5.19
C ALA A 185 26.12 -6.98 4.68
N THR A 186 25.59 -6.13 5.55
CA THR A 186 24.67 -5.06 5.14
C THR A 186 25.37 -3.71 5.19
N PHE A 187 24.81 -2.74 4.46
CA PHE A 187 25.27 -1.34 4.48
C PHE A 187 24.08 -0.40 4.27
N ASP A 188 24.24 0.84 4.71
CA ASP A 188 23.29 1.92 4.45
C ASP A 188 23.77 2.73 3.23
N ALA A 189 22.86 3.49 2.58
CA ALA A 189 23.26 4.37 1.48
C ALA A 189 22.36 5.60 1.37
N LEU A 190 22.96 6.74 1.04
CA LEU A 190 22.22 7.88 0.51
C LEU A 190 21.83 7.56 -0.93
N GLN A 191 20.56 7.72 -1.26
CA GLN A 191 19.99 7.37 -2.56
C GLN A 191 19.65 8.65 -3.31
N VAL A 192 20.24 8.85 -4.46
CA VAL A 192 20.04 10.06 -5.28
C VAL A 192 19.70 9.63 -6.71
N VAL A 193 18.66 10.22 -7.27
CA VAL A 193 18.32 10.12 -8.69
C VAL A 193 18.61 11.45 -9.34
N ILE A 194 19.24 11.41 -10.51
CA ILE A 194 19.61 12.60 -11.27
C ILE A 194 18.90 12.57 -12.62
N ASP A 195 18.09 13.57 -12.89
CA ASP A 195 17.53 13.83 -14.22
C ASP A 195 18.61 14.52 -15.08
N LEU A 196 18.92 13.93 -16.23
CA LEU A 196 19.99 14.36 -17.13
C LEU A 196 19.46 15.00 -18.43
N ARG A 197 18.16 15.10 -18.63
CA ARG A 197 17.54 15.53 -19.91
C ARG A 197 17.79 17.00 -20.25
N ALA A 198 17.88 17.85 -19.22
CA ALA A 198 18.17 19.29 -19.37
C ALA A 198 19.30 19.69 -18.42
N GLU A 199 19.19 20.84 -17.73
CA GLU A 199 20.04 21.10 -16.58
C GLU A 199 19.87 19.97 -15.57
N PRO A 200 20.97 19.39 -15.08
CA PRO A 200 20.87 18.21 -14.24
C PRO A 200 20.29 18.54 -12.87
N ILE A 201 19.30 17.77 -12.46
CA ILE A 201 18.61 17.92 -11.15
C ILE A 201 18.82 16.63 -10.37
N ALA A 202 19.44 16.75 -9.19
CA ALA A 202 19.60 15.63 -8.26
C ALA A 202 18.53 15.69 -7.18
N THR A 203 17.87 14.55 -6.96
CA THR A 203 16.83 14.39 -5.94
C THR A 203 17.22 13.26 -5.00
N GLN A 204 17.32 13.56 -3.70
CA GLN A 204 17.51 12.51 -2.71
C GLN A 204 16.19 11.82 -2.44
N LEU A 205 16.19 10.50 -2.53
CA LEU A 205 15.01 9.66 -2.31
C LEU A 205 15.22 8.70 -1.13
N PHE A 206 14.11 8.28 -0.56
CA PHE A 206 14.05 7.20 0.43
C PHE A 206 13.16 6.07 -0.12
N ARG A 207 13.74 4.90 -0.35
CA ARG A 207 13.06 3.77 -1.03
C ARG A 207 12.42 4.17 -2.37
N GLY A 208 13.12 4.99 -3.13
CA GLY A 208 12.67 5.42 -4.44
C GLY A 208 11.48 6.38 -4.43
N ASN A 209 11.23 7.08 -3.32
CA ASN A 209 10.19 8.10 -3.21
C ASN A 209 10.61 9.19 -2.21
N HIS A 210 9.91 10.30 -2.21
CA HIS A 210 10.00 11.28 -1.13
C HIS A 210 9.27 10.77 0.10
N THR A 211 9.79 11.02 1.30
CA THR A 211 9.06 10.79 2.55
C THR A 211 8.10 11.94 2.78
N LEU A 212 6.80 11.66 2.79
CA LEU A 212 5.77 12.68 2.95
C LEU A 212 5.67 13.13 4.42
N PRO A 213 5.68 14.43 4.71
CA PRO A 213 5.33 14.94 6.04
C PRO A 213 3.82 14.83 6.28
N ASP A 214 3.40 14.93 7.54
CA ASP A 214 1.96 14.90 7.88
C ASP A 214 1.19 16.09 7.29
N THR A 215 1.89 17.20 7.07
CA THR A 215 1.34 18.42 6.42
C THR A 215 1.08 18.25 4.91
N ALA A 216 1.54 17.17 4.29
CA ALA A 216 1.29 16.90 2.86
C ALA A 216 -0.17 16.52 2.56
N VAL A 217 -0.96 16.14 3.58
CA VAL A 217 -2.38 15.78 3.41
C VAL A 217 -3.22 17.06 3.48
N THR A 218 -3.36 17.71 2.34
CA THR A 218 -4.23 18.90 2.14
C THR A 218 -5.38 18.55 1.21
N GLY A 219 -6.45 19.34 1.20
CA GLY A 219 -7.60 19.14 0.30
C GLY A 219 -7.17 18.97 -1.16
N THR A 220 -6.41 19.94 -1.69
CA THR A 220 -5.90 19.94 -3.06
C THR A 220 -5.02 18.72 -3.36
N ALA A 221 -4.16 18.30 -2.40
CA ALA A 221 -3.31 17.13 -2.59
C ALA A 221 -4.14 15.83 -2.64
N VAL A 222 -5.22 15.74 -1.88
CA VAL A 222 -6.14 14.60 -1.87
C VAL A 222 -6.98 14.56 -3.16
N GLU A 223 -7.43 15.70 -3.67
CA GLU A 223 -8.11 15.81 -4.97
C GLU A 223 -7.20 15.36 -6.12
N GLN A 224 -5.95 15.85 -6.13
CA GLN A 224 -4.96 15.43 -7.12
C GLN A 224 -4.65 13.93 -7.01
N PHE A 225 -4.55 13.41 -5.80
CA PHE A 225 -4.35 11.99 -5.53
C PHE A 225 -5.48 11.13 -6.11
N ALA A 226 -6.74 11.55 -5.93
CA ALA A 226 -7.89 10.89 -6.55
C ALA A 226 -7.85 10.95 -8.08
N THR A 227 -7.56 12.14 -8.65
CA THR A 227 -7.47 12.35 -10.10
C THR A 227 -6.42 11.44 -10.74
N ASP A 228 -5.23 11.35 -10.13
CA ASP A 228 -4.15 10.51 -10.64
C ASP A 228 -4.52 9.02 -10.62
N MET A 229 -5.14 8.56 -9.52
CA MET A 229 -5.64 7.18 -9.40
C MET A 229 -6.75 6.88 -10.42
N ALA A 230 -7.68 7.81 -10.63
CA ALA A 230 -8.72 7.69 -11.64
C ALA A 230 -8.11 7.58 -13.04
N GLY A 231 -7.10 8.41 -13.34
CA GLY A 231 -6.34 8.33 -14.58
C GLY A 231 -5.64 6.97 -14.75
N TRP A 232 -5.08 6.39 -13.67
CA TRP A 232 -4.50 5.06 -13.70
C TRP A 232 -5.55 3.99 -14.05
N MET A 233 -6.73 4.04 -13.43
CA MET A 233 -7.83 3.10 -13.72
C MET A 233 -8.24 3.15 -15.21
N GLN A 234 -8.34 4.35 -15.80
CA GLN A 234 -8.68 4.55 -17.22
C GLN A 234 -7.60 3.99 -18.15
N ARG A 235 -6.32 4.36 -17.93
CA ARG A 235 -5.20 3.92 -18.78
C ARG A 235 -4.93 2.42 -18.73
N ASN A 236 -5.35 1.75 -17.65
CA ASN A 236 -5.15 0.31 -17.46
C ASN A 236 -6.44 -0.51 -17.73
N LEU A 237 -7.49 0.12 -18.22
CA LEU A 237 -8.63 -0.54 -18.83
C LEU A 237 -8.35 -0.73 -20.33
N HIS A 238 -8.31 -1.98 -20.79
CA HIS A 238 -8.06 -2.33 -22.19
C HIS A 238 -9.29 -2.02 -23.07
N GLU A 239 -9.08 -1.86 -24.36
CA GLU A 239 -10.14 -1.57 -25.35
C GLU A 239 -11.26 -2.62 -25.36
N ASN A 240 -10.95 -3.86 -25.02
CA ASN A 240 -11.94 -4.95 -24.90
C ASN A 240 -12.69 -4.95 -23.55
N GLY A 241 -12.44 -3.99 -22.69
CA GLY A 241 -13.05 -3.88 -21.36
C GLY A 241 -12.35 -4.67 -20.25
N ARG A 242 -11.27 -5.38 -20.53
CA ARG A 242 -10.49 -6.08 -19.50
C ARG A 242 -9.73 -5.08 -18.63
N MET A 243 -9.87 -5.17 -17.32
CA MET A 243 -9.04 -4.39 -16.39
C MET A 243 -7.72 -5.13 -16.09
N THR A 244 -6.60 -4.40 -16.14
CA THR A 244 -5.30 -4.90 -15.68
C THR A 244 -5.38 -5.29 -14.20
N TYR A 245 -5.10 -6.56 -13.88
CA TYR A 245 -5.15 -7.05 -12.49
C TYR A 245 -3.87 -6.73 -11.72
N LEU A 246 -2.72 -7.06 -12.30
CA LEU A 246 -1.39 -6.89 -11.73
C LEU A 246 -0.47 -6.31 -12.80
N TYR A 247 0.20 -5.22 -12.49
CA TYR A 247 1.19 -4.57 -13.35
C TYR A 247 2.54 -4.46 -12.63
N TYR A 248 3.60 -4.76 -13.36
CA TYR A 248 4.99 -4.71 -12.91
C TYR A 248 5.73 -3.54 -13.59
N PRO A 249 5.81 -2.36 -12.97
CA PRO A 249 6.39 -1.16 -13.59
C PRO A 249 7.84 -1.36 -14.07
N THR A 250 8.67 -2.05 -13.29
CA THR A 250 10.09 -2.31 -13.60
C THR A 250 10.30 -3.04 -14.93
N SER A 251 9.36 -3.88 -15.35
CA SER A 251 9.50 -4.74 -16.54
C SER A 251 8.44 -4.47 -17.61
N ASP A 252 7.55 -3.49 -17.41
CA ASP A 252 6.40 -3.21 -18.28
C ASP A 252 5.60 -4.45 -18.63
N ARG A 253 5.25 -5.25 -17.61
CA ARG A 253 4.51 -6.50 -17.83
C ARG A 253 3.24 -6.55 -17.00
N GLU A 254 2.23 -7.17 -17.54
CA GLU A 254 1.06 -7.62 -16.79
C GLU A 254 1.24 -9.08 -16.33
N SER A 255 0.54 -9.44 -15.27
CA SER A 255 0.42 -10.83 -14.85
C SER A 255 -0.70 -11.54 -15.59
N ASP A 256 -0.49 -12.82 -15.91
CA ASP A 256 -1.54 -13.72 -16.40
C ASP A 256 -2.54 -14.15 -15.29
N SER A 257 -2.23 -13.80 -14.04
CA SER A 257 -3.12 -14.06 -12.91
C SER A 257 -4.33 -13.14 -12.95
N ASN A 258 -5.45 -13.61 -12.40
CA ASN A 258 -6.66 -12.83 -12.26
C ASN A 258 -7.41 -13.19 -10.96
N ASN A 259 -8.34 -12.32 -10.54
CA ASN A 259 -9.16 -12.54 -9.36
C ASN A 259 -10.51 -11.82 -9.52
N MET A 260 -11.60 -12.58 -9.49
CA MET A 260 -12.95 -12.05 -9.76
C MET A 260 -13.45 -11.06 -8.71
N ILE A 261 -13.06 -11.21 -7.44
CA ILE A 261 -13.36 -10.19 -6.42
C ILE A 261 -12.83 -8.83 -6.90
N ARG A 262 -11.56 -8.79 -7.32
CA ARG A 262 -10.89 -7.55 -7.72
C ARG A 262 -11.35 -7.01 -9.07
N GLN A 263 -11.72 -7.88 -9.98
CA GLN A 263 -12.30 -7.45 -11.27
C GLN A 263 -13.67 -6.78 -11.07
N TRP A 264 -14.55 -7.37 -10.26
CA TRP A 264 -15.85 -6.78 -10.01
C TRP A 264 -15.78 -5.54 -9.12
N MET A 265 -14.81 -5.47 -8.22
CA MET A 265 -14.50 -4.24 -7.51
C MET A 265 -14.00 -3.13 -8.45
N ALA A 266 -13.23 -3.48 -9.49
CA ALA A 266 -12.84 -2.50 -10.50
C ALA A 266 -14.05 -2.00 -11.30
N SER A 267 -14.99 -2.88 -11.66
CA SER A 267 -16.26 -2.49 -12.29
C SER A 267 -17.05 -1.51 -11.41
N LEU A 268 -17.13 -1.81 -10.11
CA LEU A 268 -17.80 -0.95 -9.14
C LEU A 268 -17.09 0.41 -9.01
N CYS A 269 -15.77 0.42 -8.90
CA CYS A 269 -14.98 1.64 -8.81
C CYS A 269 -15.18 2.53 -10.05
N LEU A 270 -15.09 1.97 -11.26
CA LEU A 270 -15.36 2.70 -12.52
C LEU A 270 -16.78 3.26 -12.56
N THR A 271 -17.76 2.49 -12.09
CA THR A 271 -19.15 2.95 -12.00
C THR A 271 -19.28 4.15 -11.08
N ARG A 272 -18.73 4.05 -9.86
CA ARG A 272 -18.77 5.14 -8.88
C ARG A 272 -18.03 6.38 -9.37
N MET A 273 -16.88 6.21 -10.04
CA MET A 273 -16.17 7.32 -10.67
C MET A 273 -17.05 8.06 -11.70
N GLY A 274 -17.69 7.30 -12.57
CA GLY A 274 -18.57 7.88 -13.60
C GLY A 274 -19.80 8.58 -13.02
N VAL A 275 -20.41 8.01 -12.00
CA VAL A 275 -21.54 8.63 -11.28
C VAL A 275 -21.12 9.92 -10.57
N ALA A 276 -20.02 9.88 -9.82
CA ALA A 276 -19.55 11.04 -9.07
C ALA A 276 -19.10 12.21 -9.95
N SER A 277 -18.48 11.91 -11.10
CA SER A 277 -18.01 12.94 -12.05
C SER A 277 -19.09 13.41 -13.04
N GLY A 278 -20.18 12.65 -13.21
CA GLY A 278 -21.14 12.86 -14.27
C GLY A 278 -20.56 12.63 -15.68
N ASP A 279 -19.44 11.90 -15.78
CA ASP A 279 -18.73 11.64 -17.03
C ASP A 279 -19.31 10.42 -17.75
N GLU A 280 -20.02 10.68 -18.86
CA GLU A 280 -20.62 9.65 -19.72
C GLU A 280 -19.58 8.70 -20.34
N GLN A 281 -18.37 9.16 -20.61
CA GLN A 281 -17.31 8.32 -21.15
C GLN A 281 -16.81 7.34 -20.07
N MET A 282 -16.70 7.80 -18.83
CA MET A 282 -16.37 6.95 -17.69
C MET A 282 -17.44 5.90 -17.44
N LEU A 283 -18.72 6.29 -17.49
CA LEU A 283 -19.85 5.36 -17.39
C LEU A 283 -19.85 4.34 -18.54
N ALA A 284 -19.52 4.76 -19.77
CA ALA A 284 -19.36 3.86 -20.90
C ALA A 284 -18.21 2.85 -20.68
N SER A 285 -17.10 3.30 -20.09
CA SER A 285 -15.96 2.45 -19.71
C SER A 285 -16.35 1.43 -18.63
N ALA A 286 -17.09 1.86 -17.61
CA ALA A 286 -17.63 0.98 -16.57
C ALA A 286 -18.56 -0.09 -17.16
N ARG A 287 -19.48 0.31 -18.05
CA ARG A 287 -20.38 -0.60 -18.76
C ARG A 287 -19.62 -1.61 -19.64
N LEU A 288 -18.57 -1.16 -20.34
CA LEU A 288 -17.71 -2.03 -21.14
C LEU A 288 -17.01 -3.09 -20.28
N ASN A 289 -16.49 -2.68 -19.12
CA ASN A 289 -15.84 -3.60 -18.17
C ASN A 289 -16.85 -4.60 -17.57
N ILE A 290 -18.05 -4.15 -17.17
CA ILE A 290 -19.13 -5.04 -16.70
C ILE A 290 -19.47 -6.08 -17.78
N ARG A 291 -19.66 -5.64 -19.02
CA ARG A 291 -19.94 -6.54 -20.16
C ARG A 291 -18.82 -7.55 -20.35
N HIS A 292 -17.57 -7.10 -20.41
CA HIS A 292 -16.41 -7.99 -20.54
C HIS A 292 -16.40 -9.06 -19.44
N ASN A 293 -16.59 -8.66 -18.18
CA ASN A 293 -16.58 -9.59 -17.06
C ASN A 293 -17.75 -10.58 -17.11
N LEU A 294 -18.94 -10.15 -17.55
CA LEU A 294 -20.08 -11.04 -17.78
C LEU A 294 -19.79 -12.02 -18.92
N ASP A 295 -19.34 -11.54 -20.07
CA ASP A 295 -19.05 -12.38 -21.24
C ASP A 295 -18.00 -13.45 -20.96
N GLN A 296 -17.04 -13.18 -20.09
CA GLN A 296 -15.93 -14.08 -19.79
C GLN A 296 -16.16 -15.02 -18.60
N PHE A 297 -16.94 -14.61 -17.60
CA PHE A 297 -16.97 -15.29 -16.30
C PHE A 297 -18.37 -15.59 -15.78
N TYR A 298 -19.43 -15.10 -16.45
CA TYR A 298 -20.80 -15.36 -16.03
C TYR A 298 -21.40 -16.56 -16.76
N SER A 299 -22.18 -17.36 -16.03
CA SER A 299 -23.08 -18.37 -16.57
C SER A 299 -24.35 -18.46 -15.74
N LEU A 300 -25.38 -19.08 -16.31
CA LEU A 300 -26.67 -19.33 -15.66
C LEU A 300 -26.86 -20.84 -15.45
N GLU A 301 -27.03 -21.26 -14.20
CA GLU A 301 -27.30 -22.66 -13.84
C GLU A 301 -28.54 -22.74 -12.97
N SER A 302 -29.59 -23.43 -13.43
CA SER A 302 -30.84 -23.62 -12.67
C SER A 302 -31.44 -22.33 -12.11
N GLY A 303 -31.33 -21.22 -12.85
CA GLY A 303 -31.82 -19.90 -12.43
C GLY A 303 -30.85 -19.11 -11.55
N LEU A 304 -29.70 -19.68 -11.17
CA LEU A 304 -28.66 -19.03 -10.36
C LEU A 304 -27.57 -18.45 -11.23
N GLY A 305 -27.23 -17.18 -11.01
CA GLY A 305 -26.13 -16.49 -11.70
C GLY A 305 -24.78 -16.85 -11.08
N ILE A 306 -23.87 -17.33 -11.89
CA ILE A 306 -22.56 -17.84 -11.47
C ILE A 306 -21.46 -16.93 -12.01
N ILE A 307 -20.50 -16.55 -11.16
CA ILE A 307 -19.25 -15.95 -11.57
C ILE A 307 -18.13 -16.96 -11.30
N GLU A 308 -17.65 -17.59 -12.36
CA GLU A 308 -16.64 -18.64 -12.27
C GLU A 308 -15.28 -18.22 -12.81
N TYR A 309 -14.22 -18.56 -12.07
CA TYR A 309 -12.85 -18.45 -12.53
C TYR A 309 -12.00 -19.63 -12.00
N ARG A 310 -11.42 -20.40 -12.93
CA ARG A 310 -10.60 -21.59 -12.62
C ARG A 310 -11.31 -22.56 -11.68
N GLY A 311 -12.56 -22.92 -12.00
CA GLY A 311 -13.37 -23.85 -11.23
C GLY A 311 -13.84 -23.33 -9.86
N LYS A 312 -13.78 -22.02 -9.62
CA LYS A 312 -14.15 -21.42 -8.33
C LYS A 312 -15.28 -20.42 -8.52
N VAL A 313 -16.37 -20.63 -7.76
CA VAL A 313 -17.50 -19.71 -7.63
C VAL A 313 -17.55 -19.23 -6.18
N LYS A 314 -17.27 -17.95 -5.98
CA LYS A 314 -17.14 -17.31 -4.67
C LYS A 314 -18.34 -16.40 -4.42
N LEU A 315 -18.92 -16.46 -3.23
CA LEU A 315 -20.01 -15.59 -2.79
C LEU A 315 -19.69 -14.12 -3.05
N GLY A 316 -18.50 -13.64 -2.62
CA GLY A 316 -18.13 -12.24 -2.78
C GLY A 316 -18.03 -11.80 -4.25
N ALA A 317 -17.55 -12.68 -5.17
CA ALA A 317 -17.52 -12.34 -6.60
C ALA A 317 -18.93 -12.17 -7.18
N VAL A 318 -19.87 -12.99 -6.75
CA VAL A 318 -21.29 -12.90 -7.14
C VAL A 318 -21.92 -11.62 -6.57
N ALA A 319 -21.70 -11.34 -5.29
CA ALA A 319 -22.24 -10.16 -4.63
C ALA A 319 -21.71 -8.85 -5.25
N LEU A 320 -20.40 -8.77 -5.49
CA LEU A 320 -19.79 -7.58 -6.10
C LEU A 320 -20.17 -7.39 -7.56
N ALA A 321 -20.42 -8.48 -8.32
CA ALA A 321 -20.96 -8.41 -9.66
C ALA A 321 -22.37 -7.81 -9.65
N ALA A 322 -23.24 -8.30 -8.77
CA ALA A 322 -24.58 -7.75 -8.59
C ALA A 322 -24.54 -6.28 -8.14
N LEU A 323 -23.65 -5.92 -7.20
CA LEU A 323 -23.52 -4.55 -6.70
C LEU A 323 -23.04 -3.58 -7.80
N ALA A 324 -22.03 -3.97 -8.61
CA ALA A 324 -21.54 -3.16 -9.72
C ALA A 324 -22.63 -2.91 -10.76
N ILE A 325 -23.46 -3.91 -11.06
CA ILE A 325 -24.62 -3.76 -11.95
C ILE A 325 -25.68 -2.85 -11.32
N LEU A 326 -26.00 -3.06 -10.03
CA LEU A 326 -27.03 -2.32 -9.31
C LEU A 326 -26.75 -0.81 -9.27
N GLU A 327 -25.49 -0.43 -9.05
CA GLU A 327 -25.09 0.97 -8.98
C GLU A 327 -24.96 1.64 -10.35
N HIS A 328 -24.77 0.88 -11.43
CA HIS A 328 -24.62 1.45 -12.76
C HIS A 328 -25.95 2.05 -13.27
N PRO A 329 -25.98 3.30 -13.82
CA PRO A 329 -27.18 3.92 -14.34
C PRO A 329 -27.91 3.06 -15.37
N ASP A 330 -27.18 2.38 -16.26
CA ASP A 330 -27.74 1.49 -17.30
C ASP A 330 -28.06 0.07 -16.79
N ARG A 331 -28.26 -0.12 -15.48
CA ARG A 331 -28.51 -1.45 -14.88
C ARG A 331 -29.61 -2.28 -15.54
N ALA A 332 -30.60 -1.61 -16.13
CA ALA A 332 -31.69 -2.28 -16.83
C ALA A 332 -31.22 -3.20 -17.97
N ARG A 333 -30.07 -2.89 -18.59
CA ARG A 333 -29.44 -3.74 -19.63
C ARG A 333 -28.98 -5.09 -19.13
N PHE A 334 -28.74 -5.21 -17.83
CA PHE A 334 -28.21 -6.40 -17.17
C PHE A 334 -29.20 -6.98 -16.13
N ALA A 335 -30.49 -6.64 -16.24
CA ALA A 335 -31.51 -7.00 -15.25
C ALA A 335 -31.61 -8.52 -15.05
N ALA A 336 -31.52 -9.32 -16.11
CA ALA A 336 -31.57 -10.78 -16.02
C ALA A 336 -30.37 -11.34 -15.23
N GLN A 337 -29.17 -10.86 -15.53
CA GLN A 337 -27.93 -11.24 -14.83
C GLN A 337 -27.99 -10.80 -13.37
N PHE A 338 -28.41 -9.57 -13.11
CA PHE A 338 -28.58 -9.05 -11.74
C PHE A 338 -29.51 -9.94 -10.91
N ASN A 339 -30.69 -10.24 -11.41
CA ASN A 339 -31.67 -11.07 -10.69
C ASN A 339 -31.13 -12.47 -10.41
N ALA A 340 -30.44 -13.09 -11.37
CA ALA A 340 -29.84 -14.40 -11.17
C ALA A 340 -28.66 -14.38 -10.18
N LEU A 341 -27.84 -13.33 -10.17
CA LEU A 341 -26.76 -13.14 -9.19
C LEU A 341 -27.33 -12.91 -7.78
N VAL A 342 -28.39 -12.13 -7.63
CA VAL A 342 -29.09 -11.97 -6.34
C VAL A 342 -29.67 -13.31 -5.88
N ALA A 343 -30.32 -14.08 -6.77
CA ALA A 343 -30.82 -15.41 -6.45
C ALA A 343 -29.69 -16.35 -5.94
N MET A 344 -28.48 -16.24 -6.48
CA MET A 344 -27.31 -16.98 -5.97
C MET A 344 -26.92 -16.54 -4.55
N THR A 345 -26.95 -15.24 -4.24
CA THR A 345 -26.66 -14.78 -2.87
C THR A 345 -27.69 -15.30 -1.87
N ASP A 346 -28.98 -15.30 -2.26
CA ASP A 346 -30.08 -15.84 -1.45
C ASP A 346 -29.95 -17.36 -1.27
N HIS A 347 -29.54 -18.10 -2.30
CA HIS A 347 -29.29 -19.54 -2.25
C HIS A 347 -28.13 -19.91 -1.29
N LEU A 348 -27.10 -19.08 -1.20
CA LEU A 348 -25.95 -19.30 -0.32
C LEU A 348 -26.18 -18.83 1.12
N TRP A 349 -27.27 -18.12 1.40
CA TRP A 349 -27.66 -17.75 2.76
C TRP A 349 -28.24 -18.97 3.51
N ARG A 350 -28.02 -19.03 4.81
CA ARG A 350 -28.47 -20.11 5.69
C ARG A 350 -29.38 -19.57 6.78
N GLU A 351 -30.32 -20.40 7.25
CA GLU A 351 -31.30 -20.04 8.27
C GLU A 351 -30.70 -19.56 9.61
N ASN A 352 -29.46 -19.91 9.92
CA ASN A 352 -28.76 -19.39 11.10
C ASN A 352 -28.16 -17.99 10.89
N GLY A 353 -28.35 -17.37 9.74
CA GLY A 353 -27.81 -16.04 9.39
C GLY A 353 -26.41 -16.09 8.74
N SER A 354 -25.76 -17.24 8.67
CA SER A 354 -24.45 -17.37 8.00
C SER A 354 -24.60 -17.51 6.49
N PHE A 355 -23.48 -17.30 5.78
CA PHE A 355 -23.39 -17.59 4.36
C PHE A 355 -22.44 -18.75 4.07
N GLN A 356 -22.77 -19.55 3.06
CA GLN A 356 -21.82 -20.41 2.40
C GLN A 356 -20.93 -19.56 1.52
N THR A 357 -19.62 -19.55 1.78
CA THR A 357 -18.67 -18.60 1.13
C THR A 357 -18.22 -19.07 -0.26
N PHE A 358 -18.40 -20.34 -0.59
CA PHE A 358 -18.16 -20.90 -1.92
C PHE A 358 -19.35 -21.76 -2.37
N TYR A 359 -19.88 -21.45 -3.55
CA TYR A 359 -20.80 -22.37 -4.23
C TYR A 359 -20.01 -23.56 -4.78
N ARG A 360 -18.83 -23.30 -5.36
CA ARG A 360 -17.97 -24.31 -5.98
C ARG A 360 -16.48 -23.95 -5.78
N PRO A 361 -15.62 -24.88 -5.28
CA PRO A 361 -16.03 -26.11 -4.59
C PRO A 361 -16.55 -25.80 -3.18
N ALA A 362 -17.65 -26.45 -2.80
CA ALA A 362 -18.41 -26.11 -1.56
C ALA A 362 -17.61 -26.33 -0.27
N GLU A 363 -16.72 -27.33 -0.25
CA GLU A 363 -15.86 -27.67 0.89
C GLU A 363 -14.91 -26.53 1.30
N ARG A 364 -14.59 -25.60 0.38
CA ARG A 364 -13.80 -24.41 0.71
C ARG A 364 -14.50 -23.46 1.66
N SER A 365 -15.83 -23.57 1.79
CA SER A 365 -16.59 -22.78 2.77
C SER A 365 -16.21 -23.08 4.23
N ALA A 366 -15.55 -24.21 4.48
CA ALA A 366 -15.01 -24.54 5.80
C ALA A 366 -13.85 -23.63 6.25
N ASN A 367 -13.24 -22.86 5.33
CA ASN A 367 -12.16 -21.94 5.70
C ASN A 367 -12.73 -20.68 6.39
N PRO A 368 -12.48 -20.49 7.71
CA PRO A 368 -13.06 -19.39 8.47
C PRO A 368 -12.55 -18.00 8.00
N ASN A 369 -11.36 -17.93 7.40
CA ASN A 369 -10.81 -16.66 6.93
C ASN A 369 -11.67 -15.99 5.85
N LEU A 370 -12.48 -16.74 5.11
CA LEU A 370 -13.33 -16.21 4.04
C LEU A 370 -14.55 -15.46 4.57
N HIS A 371 -14.96 -15.74 5.81
CA HIS A 371 -16.01 -15.00 6.50
C HIS A 371 -15.60 -13.57 6.88
N ASN A 372 -14.31 -13.22 6.78
CA ASN A 372 -13.84 -11.85 6.96
C ASN A 372 -14.16 -10.93 5.77
N PHE A 373 -14.59 -11.46 4.62
CA PHE A 373 -14.77 -10.67 3.40
C PHE A 373 -16.16 -10.88 2.78
N TYR A 374 -16.43 -12.06 2.24
CA TYR A 374 -17.56 -12.31 1.35
C TYR A 374 -18.94 -12.05 1.97
N PRO A 375 -19.21 -12.37 3.25
CA PRO A 375 -20.47 -12.01 3.88
C PRO A 375 -20.69 -10.50 3.96
N GLY A 376 -19.65 -9.73 4.31
CA GLY A 376 -19.72 -8.27 4.35
C GLY A 376 -19.97 -7.65 2.97
N GLU A 377 -19.32 -8.18 1.91
CA GLU A 377 -19.56 -7.79 0.51
C GLU A 377 -21.03 -8.08 0.12
N THR A 378 -21.60 -9.21 0.58
CA THR A 378 -23.00 -9.57 0.32
C THR A 378 -23.97 -8.69 1.10
N LEU A 379 -23.68 -8.41 2.37
CA LEU A 379 -24.50 -7.53 3.19
C LEU A 379 -24.50 -6.10 2.65
N LEU A 380 -23.37 -5.63 2.07
CA LEU A 380 -23.32 -4.34 1.39
C LEU A 380 -24.24 -4.31 0.16
N LEU A 381 -24.27 -5.37 -0.66
CA LEU A 381 -25.23 -5.50 -1.75
C LEU A 381 -26.68 -5.44 -1.21
N TRP A 382 -27.01 -6.23 -0.18
CA TRP A 382 -28.36 -6.27 0.38
C TRP A 382 -28.76 -4.91 0.98
N ALA A 383 -27.86 -4.25 1.71
CA ALA A 383 -28.09 -2.90 2.22
C ALA A 383 -28.40 -1.92 1.08
N THR A 384 -27.60 -1.94 0.01
CA THR A 384 -27.81 -1.06 -1.16
C THR A 384 -29.13 -1.37 -1.89
N MET A 385 -29.57 -2.62 -1.93
CA MET A 385 -30.90 -2.98 -2.43
C MET A 385 -32.01 -2.40 -1.56
N LEU A 386 -31.88 -2.55 -0.24
CA LEU A 386 -32.85 -2.05 0.76
C LEU A 386 -32.93 -0.52 0.83
N GLU A 387 -31.93 0.22 0.36
CA GLU A 387 -32.02 1.67 0.18
C GLU A 387 -32.94 2.06 -1.00
N ARG A 388 -33.09 1.18 -1.96
CA ARG A 388 -33.86 1.44 -3.19
C ARG A 388 -35.28 0.93 -3.14
N GLU A 389 -35.51 -0.17 -2.41
CA GLU A 389 -36.81 -0.84 -2.33
C GLU A 389 -36.96 -1.51 -0.95
N ASP A 390 -38.11 -1.26 -0.31
CA ASP A 390 -38.41 -1.88 0.97
C ASP A 390 -38.76 -3.37 0.77
N ASP A 391 -37.99 -4.26 1.39
CA ASP A 391 -38.14 -5.71 1.40
C ASP A 391 -38.02 -6.22 2.85
N ALA A 392 -39.14 -6.41 3.52
CA ALA A 392 -39.19 -6.84 4.92
C ALA A 392 -38.53 -8.22 5.14
N ALA A 393 -38.60 -9.12 4.14
CA ALA A 393 -38.00 -10.44 4.26
C ALA A 393 -36.47 -10.35 4.16
N ARG A 394 -35.96 -9.52 3.26
CA ARG A 394 -34.51 -9.26 3.14
C ARG A 394 -33.97 -8.52 4.35
N GLU A 395 -34.72 -7.53 4.86
CA GLU A 395 -34.37 -6.83 6.11
C GLU A 395 -34.24 -7.81 7.29
N ALA A 396 -35.18 -8.71 7.45
CA ALA A 396 -35.12 -9.72 8.51
C ALA A 396 -33.89 -10.63 8.38
N ARG A 397 -33.57 -11.09 7.16
CA ARG A 397 -32.36 -11.88 6.88
C ARG A 397 -31.08 -11.08 7.11
N PHE A 398 -31.07 -9.80 6.73
CA PHE A 398 -29.93 -8.90 6.97
C PHE A 398 -29.65 -8.78 8.46
N MET A 399 -30.66 -8.48 9.28
CA MET A 399 -30.51 -8.34 10.74
C MET A 399 -30.14 -9.67 11.40
N GLN A 400 -30.61 -10.80 10.89
CA GLN A 400 -30.19 -12.11 11.37
C GLN A 400 -28.71 -12.38 11.05
N SER A 401 -28.25 -12.04 9.85
CA SER A 401 -26.85 -12.14 9.48
C SER A 401 -25.97 -11.17 10.26
N PHE A 402 -26.46 -9.94 10.50
CA PHE A 402 -25.77 -8.98 11.37
C PHE A 402 -25.47 -9.58 12.74
N ARG A 403 -26.48 -10.18 13.42
CA ARG A 403 -26.30 -10.78 14.76
C ARG A 403 -25.35 -11.96 14.71
N TYR A 404 -25.47 -12.85 13.70
CA TYR A 404 -24.56 -13.97 13.51
C TYR A 404 -23.11 -13.49 13.35
N TYR A 405 -22.85 -12.54 12.47
CA TYR A 405 -21.49 -12.07 12.17
C TYR A 405 -20.90 -11.17 13.27
N ARG A 406 -21.72 -10.51 14.06
CA ARG A 406 -21.27 -9.85 15.28
C ARG A 406 -20.66 -10.85 16.26
N GLU A 407 -21.39 -11.91 16.60
CA GLU A 407 -20.91 -12.96 17.49
C GLU A 407 -19.68 -13.67 16.92
N TRP A 408 -19.70 -13.96 15.62
CA TRP A 408 -18.57 -14.57 14.93
C TRP A 408 -17.31 -13.71 15.01
N HIS A 409 -17.41 -12.39 14.78
CA HIS A 409 -16.29 -11.47 14.85
C HIS A 409 -15.77 -11.30 16.28
N LEU A 410 -16.63 -11.26 17.29
CA LEU A 410 -16.23 -11.22 18.71
C LEU A 410 -15.37 -12.44 19.09
N ALA A 411 -15.69 -13.62 18.55
CA ALA A 411 -14.92 -14.83 18.79
C ALA A 411 -13.57 -14.88 18.02
N GLN A 412 -13.47 -14.20 16.88
CA GLN A 412 -12.31 -14.30 15.97
C GLN A 412 -12.03 -12.93 15.31
N ARG A 413 -11.68 -11.91 16.10
CA ARG A 413 -11.47 -10.56 15.58
C ARG A 413 -10.38 -10.52 14.50
N LYS A 414 -10.74 -9.97 13.33
CA LYS A 414 -9.85 -9.70 12.20
C LYS A 414 -10.16 -8.32 11.63
N PRO A 415 -9.15 -7.47 11.37
CA PRO A 415 -9.39 -6.12 10.86
C PRO A 415 -10.03 -6.12 9.46
N SER A 416 -9.76 -7.12 8.65
CA SER A 416 -10.34 -7.25 7.30
C SER A 416 -11.86 -7.47 7.26
N PHE A 417 -12.47 -7.86 8.37
CA PHE A 417 -13.93 -7.94 8.53
C PHE A 417 -14.59 -6.55 8.55
N ILE A 418 -13.97 -5.59 9.20
CA ILE A 418 -14.56 -4.32 9.61
C ILE A 418 -15.09 -3.48 8.44
N PRO A 419 -14.30 -3.20 7.36
CA PRO A 419 -14.70 -2.20 6.38
C PRO A 419 -15.98 -2.54 5.62
N TRP A 420 -16.15 -3.80 5.24
CA TRP A 420 -17.32 -4.25 4.51
C TRP A 420 -18.59 -4.21 5.37
N HIS A 421 -18.47 -4.68 6.60
CA HIS A 421 -19.58 -4.69 7.56
C HIS A 421 -19.92 -3.28 8.01
N THR A 422 -18.94 -2.41 8.24
CA THR A 422 -19.17 -0.99 8.55
C THR A 422 -20.00 -0.31 7.46
N GLN A 423 -19.61 -0.45 6.18
CA GLN A 423 -20.34 0.14 5.05
C GLN A 423 -21.79 -0.37 4.99
N ALA A 424 -21.99 -1.69 5.09
CA ALA A 424 -23.32 -2.29 5.04
C ALA A 424 -24.20 -1.84 6.21
N TYR A 425 -23.65 -1.82 7.43
CA TYR A 425 -24.38 -1.46 8.63
C TYR A 425 -24.67 0.05 8.71
N TYR A 426 -23.76 0.88 8.21
CA TYR A 426 -23.95 2.32 8.14
C TYR A 426 -25.12 2.70 7.22
N LEU A 427 -25.23 2.12 6.02
CA LEU A 427 -26.37 2.32 5.13
C LEU A 427 -27.69 1.96 5.84
N ARG A 428 -27.73 0.80 6.53
CA ARG A 428 -28.96 0.41 7.24
C ARG A 428 -29.25 1.30 8.44
N TRP A 429 -28.20 1.75 9.16
CA TRP A 429 -28.39 2.71 10.26
C TRP A 429 -28.98 4.04 9.77
N GLN A 430 -28.49 4.58 8.66
CA GLN A 430 -29.02 5.82 8.09
C GLN A 430 -30.54 5.74 7.83
N LYS A 431 -31.04 4.59 7.41
CA LYS A 431 -32.45 4.36 7.10
C LYS A 431 -33.28 4.07 8.35
N THR A 432 -32.73 3.32 9.31
CA THR A 432 -33.50 2.75 10.44
C THR A 432 -33.25 3.44 11.77
N GLY A 433 -32.16 4.16 11.93
CA GLY A 433 -31.74 4.72 13.23
C GLY A 433 -31.37 3.65 14.27
N SER A 434 -31.08 2.40 13.87
CA SER A 434 -30.89 1.29 14.81
C SER A 434 -29.67 1.49 15.72
N GLU A 435 -29.90 1.60 17.01
CA GLU A 435 -28.85 1.71 18.03
C GLU A 435 -27.91 0.48 18.03
N GLU A 436 -28.45 -0.72 17.77
CA GLU A 436 -27.68 -1.96 17.73
C GLU A 436 -26.62 -1.92 16.60
N LEU A 437 -26.97 -1.36 15.44
CA LEU A 437 -26.03 -1.16 14.33
C LEU A 437 -25.01 -0.06 14.64
N ARG A 438 -25.47 1.08 15.18
CA ARG A 438 -24.60 2.20 15.59
C ARG A 438 -23.50 1.74 16.54
N ASP A 439 -23.91 1.11 17.63
CA ASP A 439 -22.97 0.72 18.70
C ASP A 439 -21.95 -0.30 18.21
N TRP A 440 -22.38 -1.22 17.33
CA TRP A 440 -21.48 -2.19 16.75
C TRP A 440 -20.51 -1.58 15.73
N ILE A 441 -20.93 -0.61 14.92
CA ILE A 441 -20.05 0.16 14.03
C ILE A 441 -18.96 0.83 14.86
N PHE A 442 -19.31 1.49 15.95
CA PHE A 442 -18.34 2.14 16.82
C PHE A 442 -17.35 1.13 17.43
N GLU A 443 -17.85 0.03 17.99
CA GLU A 443 -16.99 -0.99 18.60
C GLU A 443 -15.96 -1.57 17.61
N MET A 444 -16.39 -1.88 16.39
CA MET A 444 -15.50 -2.39 15.36
C MET A 444 -14.41 -1.37 14.97
N ASN A 445 -14.80 -0.12 14.76
CA ASN A 445 -13.88 0.90 14.26
C ASN A 445 -12.97 1.44 15.38
N ASP A 446 -13.43 1.55 16.62
CA ASP A 446 -12.58 1.85 17.78
C ASP A 446 -11.47 0.79 17.92
N TRP A 447 -11.82 -0.50 17.75
CA TRP A 447 -10.84 -1.57 17.75
C TRP A 447 -9.88 -1.47 16.54
N LEU A 448 -10.38 -1.12 15.35
CA LEU A 448 -9.55 -0.94 14.15
C LEU A 448 -8.44 0.11 14.36
N LEU A 449 -8.72 1.20 15.06
CA LEU A 449 -7.73 2.25 15.31
C LEU A 449 -6.50 1.71 16.04
N THR A 450 -6.64 0.67 16.85
CA THR A 450 -5.50 0.03 17.55
C THR A 450 -4.54 -0.65 16.59
N MET A 451 -4.96 -0.90 15.33
CA MET A 451 -4.14 -1.50 14.26
C MET A 451 -3.35 -0.46 13.47
N GLN A 452 -3.55 0.83 13.71
CA GLN A 452 -2.80 1.88 13.05
C GLN A 452 -1.56 2.25 13.84
N THR A 453 -0.39 2.16 13.23
CA THR A 453 0.87 2.36 13.91
C THR A 453 1.26 3.83 13.95
N HIS A 454 1.51 4.35 15.15
CA HIS A 454 1.93 5.73 15.33
C HIS A 454 3.40 5.89 15.77
N SER A 455 4.00 4.96 16.51
CA SER A 455 5.25 5.25 17.20
C SER A 455 6.34 4.18 17.22
N ARG A 456 6.14 3.02 16.62
CA ARG A 456 7.10 1.89 16.70
C ARG A 456 7.70 1.49 15.36
N LEU A 457 7.65 2.39 14.38
CA LEU A 457 8.13 2.08 13.05
C LEU A 457 9.61 2.42 12.93
N ALA A 458 10.35 1.51 12.31
CA ALA A 458 11.74 1.74 11.98
C ALA A 458 11.92 2.89 10.97
N TYR A 459 10.86 3.25 10.20
CA TYR A 459 10.97 4.20 9.10
C TYR A 459 9.71 5.04 8.93
N ASP A 460 9.90 6.33 8.71
CA ASP A 460 8.83 7.33 8.56
C ASP A 460 7.90 7.09 7.37
N ASP A 461 8.38 6.52 6.28
CA ASP A 461 7.58 6.25 5.08
C ASP A 461 6.49 5.18 5.30
N THR A 462 6.51 4.52 6.47
CA THR A 462 5.50 3.52 6.85
C THR A 462 4.45 4.04 7.84
N ARG A 463 4.53 5.31 8.27
CA ARG A 463 3.55 5.89 9.21
C ARG A 463 2.15 5.95 8.62
N GLY A 464 1.14 5.78 9.48
CA GLY A 464 -0.29 5.89 9.14
C GLY A 464 -0.90 4.65 8.50
N ARG A 465 -0.13 3.60 8.28
CA ARG A 465 -0.63 2.32 7.78
C ARG A 465 -1.42 1.55 8.84
N PHE A 466 -2.35 0.74 8.37
CA PHE A 466 -2.96 -0.31 9.17
C PHE A 466 -2.23 -1.64 8.98
N TYR A 467 -2.31 -2.53 9.97
CA TYR A 467 -1.69 -3.85 9.93
C TYR A 467 -2.54 -4.88 10.70
N ASP A 468 -2.43 -6.13 10.30
CA ASP A 468 -3.03 -7.23 11.04
C ASP A 468 -2.17 -7.54 12.27
N PRO A 469 -2.72 -7.55 13.49
CA PRO A 469 -1.97 -7.95 14.66
C PRO A 469 -1.66 -9.45 14.56
N ALA A 470 -0.38 -9.78 14.57
CA ALA A 470 0.07 -11.15 14.71
C ALA A 470 0.69 -11.30 16.11
N PRO A 471 0.05 -12.05 17.03
CA PRO A 471 0.52 -12.16 18.42
C PRO A 471 1.96 -12.68 18.55
N GLU A 472 2.40 -13.46 17.55
CA GLU A 472 3.68 -14.16 17.52
C GLU A 472 4.80 -13.33 16.87
N ARG A 473 4.48 -12.18 16.28
CA ARG A 473 5.46 -11.35 15.57
C ARG A 473 5.54 -9.99 16.24
N ALA A 474 6.74 -9.62 16.68
CA ALA A 474 7.03 -8.27 17.13
C ALA A 474 6.80 -7.23 16.01
N HIS A 475 6.64 -7.68 14.77
CA HIS A 475 6.36 -6.89 13.59
C HIS A 475 5.02 -7.30 12.99
N PHE A 476 4.16 -6.36 12.86
CA PHE A 476 2.87 -6.44 12.19
C PHE A 476 3.06 -6.84 10.73
N GLY A 477 2.09 -7.52 10.16
CA GLY A 477 2.11 -7.94 8.76
C GLY A 477 2.51 -6.78 7.83
N PRO A 478 3.02 -7.05 6.64
CA PRO A 478 3.50 -6.01 5.74
C PRO A 478 2.40 -4.99 5.49
N PRO A 479 2.73 -3.67 5.50
CA PRO A 479 1.79 -2.65 5.10
C PRO A 479 1.36 -2.94 3.66
N HIS A 480 0.08 -2.84 3.42
CA HIS A 480 -0.48 -3.22 2.15
C HIS A 480 -1.44 -2.14 1.69
N ALA A 481 -1.23 -1.59 0.50
CA ALA A 481 -2.03 -0.47 0.00
C ALA A 481 -3.53 -0.77 -0.01
N SER A 482 -3.93 -1.97 -0.47
CA SER A 482 -5.35 -2.34 -0.53
C SER A 482 -5.98 -2.50 0.86
N SER A 483 -5.23 -2.93 1.88
CA SER A 483 -5.74 -2.99 3.26
C SER A 483 -6.00 -1.58 3.79
N THR A 484 -5.04 -0.67 3.66
CA THR A 484 -5.23 0.73 4.06
C THR A 484 -6.41 1.35 3.31
N GLY A 485 -6.52 1.14 1.99
CA GLY A 485 -7.61 1.66 1.17
C GLY A 485 -8.98 1.18 1.64
N VAL A 486 -9.16 -0.14 1.81
CA VAL A 486 -10.46 -0.69 2.24
C VAL A 486 -10.82 -0.29 3.67
N TYR A 487 -9.84 -0.14 4.58
CA TYR A 487 -10.12 0.34 5.94
C TYR A 487 -10.58 1.80 5.93
N LEU A 488 -10.02 2.63 5.06
CA LEU A 488 -10.51 4.00 4.88
C LEU A 488 -11.95 4.05 4.39
N GLU A 489 -12.37 3.17 3.47
CA GLU A 489 -13.76 3.11 3.00
C GLU A 489 -14.77 2.93 4.14
N GLY A 490 -14.47 2.03 5.09
CA GLY A 490 -15.34 1.81 6.25
C GLY A 490 -15.20 2.88 7.33
N LEU A 491 -13.97 3.32 7.61
CA LEU A 491 -13.71 4.31 8.67
C LEU A 491 -14.33 5.67 8.37
N ILE A 492 -14.46 6.05 7.10
CA ILE A 492 -15.15 7.27 6.69
C ILE A 492 -16.63 7.20 7.06
N ASP A 493 -17.29 6.05 6.89
CA ASP A 493 -18.68 5.87 7.31
C ASP A 493 -18.83 5.96 8.84
N ALA A 494 -17.90 5.34 9.59
CA ALA A 494 -17.90 5.45 11.04
C ALA A 494 -17.63 6.90 11.51
N TYR A 495 -16.82 7.67 10.77
CA TYR A 495 -16.62 9.09 11.03
C TYR A 495 -17.88 9.91 10.77
N GLN A 496 -18.60 9.66 9.67
CA GLN A 496 -19.88 10.30 9.37
C GLN A 496 -20.91 9.98 10.46
N LEU A 497 -20.96 8.72 10.90
CA LEU A 497 -21.81 8.29 12.03
C LEU A 497 -21.48 9.07 13.32
N ALA A 498 -20.20 9.18 13.67
CA ALA A 498 -19.78 9.92 14.86
C ALA A 498 -20.16 11.40 14.81
N LEU A 499 -20.12 12.02 13.63
CA LEU A 499 -20.59 13.39 13.44
C LEU A 499 -22.10 13.52 13.57
N ALA A 500 -22.88 12.57 13.01
CA ALA A 500 -24.33 12.55 13.10
C ALA A 500 -24.83 12.37 14.54
N GLU A 501 -24.13 11.54 15.32
CA GLU A 501 -24.40 11.28 16.75
C GLU A 501 -23.79 12.35 17.69
N ALA A 502 -23.15 13.40 17.13
CA ALA A 502 -22.45 14.43 17.89
C ALA A 502 -21.36 13.91 18.85
N ASP A 503 -20.80 12.72 18.57
CA ASP A 503 -19.68 12.13 19.33
C ASP A 503 -18.36 12.78 18.92
N LYS A 504 -18.04 13.89 19.57
CA LYS A 504 -16.84 14.69 19.27
C LYS A 504 -15.52 13.90 19.49
N GLN A 505 -15.52 12.97 20.44
CA GLN A 505 -14.32 12.20 20.75
C GLN A 505 -14.01 11.21 19.64
N ARG A 506 -14.98 10.41 19.20
CA ARG A 506 -14.82 9.49 18.08
C ARG A 506 -14.59 10.22 16.77
N ALA A 507 -15.36 11.28 16.51
CA ALA A 507 -15.17 12.10 15.30
C ALA A 507 -13.73 12.62 15.19
N ARG A 508 -13.12 13.09 16.28
CA ARG A 508 -11.71 13.50 16.29
C ARG A 508 -10.76 12.33 16.05
N ALA A 509 -10.93 11.22 16.75
CA ALA A 509 -10.06 10.04 16.64
C ALA A 509 -10.10 9.44 15.22
N TYR A 510 -11.31 9.28 14.65
CA TYR A 510 -11.47 8.76 13.29
C TYR A 510 -10.88 9.70 12.24
N ARG A 511 -11.08 11.02 12.36
CA ARG A 511 -10.46 12.01 11.49
C ARG A 511 -8.93 11.93 11.49
N GLU A 512 -8.30 11.87 12.67
CA GLU A 512 -6.85 11.73 12.80
C GLU A 512 -6.35 10.44 12.15
N SER A 513 -7.08 9.33 12.34
CA SER A 513 -6.79 8.04 11.73
C SER A 513 -6.93 8.07 10.20
N ILE A 514 -7.99 8.71 9.68
CA ILE A 514 -8.19 8.90 8.23
C ILE A 514 -7.04 9.71 7.63
N ARG A 515 -6.64 10.82 8.24
CA ARG A 515 -5.49 11.62 7.77
C ARG A 515 -4.21 10.80 7.71
N ALA A 516 -3.91 10.05 8.76
CA ALA A 516 -2.74 9.18 8.81
C ALA A 516 -2.79 8.09 7.72
N GLY A 517 -3.95 7.47 7.51
CA GLY A 517 -4.18 6.48 6.44
C GLY A 517 -4.02 7.07 5.05
N LEU A 518 -4.54 8.27 4.80
CA LEU A 518 -4.35 9.01 3.54
C LEU A 518 -2.88 9.30 3.28
N ARG A 519 -2.15 9.83 4.28
CA ARG A 519 -0.70 10.03 4.16
C ARG A 519 0.01 8.74 3.76
N SER A 520 -0.31 7.62 4.40
CA SER A 520 0.27 6.32 4.08
C SER A 520 -0.04 5.86 2.66
N ALA A 521 -1.28 6.06 2.20
CA ALA A 521 -1.68 5.73 0.83
C ALA A 521 -0.99 6.63 -0.20
N MET A 522 -0.94 7.94 0.05
CA MET A 522 -0.24 8.92 -0.80
C MET A 522 1.27 8.63 -0.90
N GLN A 523 1.90 8.10 0.18
CA GLN A 523 3.29 7.66 0.18
C GLN A 523 3.56 6.53 -0.82
N LEU A 524 2.56 5.74 -1.16
CA LEU A 524 2.68 4.62 -2.09
C LEU A 524 2.46 4.99 -3.55
N GLN A 525 2.02 6.21 -3.85
CA GLN A 525 1.72 6.62 -5.22
C GLN A 525 2.98 6.84 -6.05
N LEU A 526 2.97 6.34 -7.26
CA LEU A 526 3.95 6.66 -8.30
C LEU A 526 3.45 7.90 -9.06
N ARG A 527 4.18 9.03 -8.95
CA ARG A 527 3.63 10.34 -9.37
C ARG A 527 4.31 10.97 -10.55
N ASN A 528 5.65 10.96 -10.56
CA ASN A 528 6.46 11.77 -11.46
C ASN A 528 7.74 11.04 -11.89
N ASP A 529 8.49 11.66 -12.75
CA ASP A 529 9.74 11.13 -13.29
C ASP A 529 10.75 10.74 -12.21
N GLU A 530 10.82 11.50 -11.11
CA GLU A 530 11.73 11.23 -9.99
C GLU A 530 11.42 9.92 -9.28
N THR A 531 10.15 9.48 -9.27
CA THR A 531 9.72 8.22 -8.68
C THR A 531 9.57 7.09 -9.70
N LEU A 532 9.71 7.40 -10.99
CA LEU A 532 9.49 6.49 -12.12
C LEU A 532 10.73 6.31 -13.01
N TRP A 533 11.93 6.73 -12.55
CA TRP A 533 13.17 6.62 -13.35
C TRP A 533 13.44 5.19 -13.86
N PHE A 534 12.94 4.18 -13.14
CA PHE A 534 13.12 2.75 -13.42
C PHE A 534 11.99 2.11 -14.23
N ALA A 535 10.94 2.88 -14.60
CA ALA A 535 9.77 2.36 -15.28
C ALA A 535 9.83 2.64 -16.78
N PRO A 536 9.95 1.60 -17.63
CA PRO A 536 10.01 1.78 -19.09
C PRO A 536 8.72 2.37 -19.67
N ASN A 537 7.59 2.09 -19.06
CA ASN A 537 6.29 2.64 -19.45
C ASN A 537 5.71 3.45 -18.29
N ARG A 538 6.17 4.70 -18.19
CA ARG A 538 5.78 5.62 -17.12
C ARG A 538 4.30 5.93 -17.14
N GLU A 539 3.71 6.05 -18.34
CA GLU A 539 2.30 6.35 -18.53
C GLU A 539 1.39 5.30 -17.89
N ARG A 540 1.74 4.01 -18.00
CA ARG A 540 1.00 2.93 -17.37
C ARG A 540 1.21 2.84 -15.86
N ALA A 541 2.29 3.38 -15.34
CA ALA A 541 2.62 3.31 -13.92
C ALA A 541 2.10 4.52 -13.12
N VAL A 542 2.10 5.73 -13.73
CA VAL A 542 1.75 6.97 -13.05
C VAL A 542 0.32 6.93 -12.48
N GLY A 543 0.15 7.41 -11.26
CA GLY A 543 -1.11 7.36 -10.51
C GLY A 543 -1.39 6.03 -9.82
N GLY A 544 -0.65 4.96 -10.17
CA GLY A 544 -0.77 3.66 -9.53
C GLY A 544 -0.16 3.64 -8.13
N LEU A 545 -0.66 2.74 -7.28
CA LEU A 545 -0.17 2.56 -5.92
C LEU A 545 0.69 1.30 -5.80
N ARG A 546 1.92 1.47 -5.31
CA ARG A 546 2.78 0.34 -4.93
C ARG A 546 2.10 -0.52 -3.87
N THR A 547 2.31 -1.83 -3.92
CA THR A 547 1.73 -2.73 -2.90
C THR A 547 2.23 -2.38 -1.50
N THR A 548 3.52 -2.07 -1.35
CA THR A 548 4.14 -1.56 -0.12
C THR A 548 5.21 -0.54 -0.48
N VAL A 549 5.78 0.17 0.48
CA VAL A 549 6.89 1.12 0.26
C VAL A 549 8.14 0.46 -0.35
N TYR A 550 8.26 -0.85 -0.26
CA TYR A 550 9.37 -1.64 -0.79
C TYR A 550 8.95 -2.66 -1.87
N ASN A 551 7.74 -2.57 -2.41
CA ASN A 551 7.26 -3.46 -3.48
C ASN A 551 6.48 -2.64 -4.52
N ASN A 552 7.09 -2.45 -5.69
CA ASN A 552 6.59 -1.60 -6.77
C ASN A 552 5.43 -2.21 -7.56
N VAL A 553 5.04 -3.46 -7.30
CA VAL A 553 3.90 -4.08 -8.00
C VAL A 553 2.64 -3.26 -7.74
N ILE A 554 1.97 -2.86 -8.82
CA ILE A 554 0.66 -2.22 -8.78
C ILE A 554 -0.39 -3.30 -9.00
N ARG A 555 -1.28 -3.45 -8.04
CA ARG A 555 -2.43 -4.34 -8.13
C ARG A 555 -3.70 -3.50 -8.15
N VAL A 556 -4.67 -3.85 -8.95
CA VAL A 556 -5.87 -3.03 -9.15
C VAL A 556 -6.58 -2.69 -7.83
N ASP A 557 -6.60 -3.61 -6.87
CA ASP A 557 -7.20 -3.37 -5.57
C ASP A 557 -6.41 -2.40 -4.66
N ASN A 558 -5.12 -2.17 -4.93
CA ASN A 558 -4.39 -1.09 -4.27
C ASN A 558 -4.97 0.28 -4.66
N VAL A 559 -5.33 0.43 -5.93
CA VAL A 559 -5.84 1.69 -6.49
C VAL A 559 -7.32 1.86 -6.20
N GLN A 560 -8.16 0.87 -6.55
CA GLN A 560 -9.61 0.99 -6.49
C GLN A 560 -10.15 1.21 -5.06
N HIS A 561 -9.65 0.46 -4.06
CA HIS A 561 -10.08 0.65 -2.67
C HIS A 561 -9.70 2.03 -2.14
N THR A 562 -8.45 2.44 -2.39
CA THR A 562 -8.00 3.77 -1.97
C THR A 562 -8.80 4.87 -2.67
N LEU A 563 -9.02 4.74 -3.98
CA LEU A 563 -9.79 5.72 -4.76
C LEU A 563 -11.24 5.83 -4.26
N MET A 564 -11.92 4.70 -4.06
CA MET A 564 -13.30 4.71 -3.55
C MET A 564 -13.40 5.34 -2.15
N GLY A 565 -12.44 5.06 -1.25
CA GLY A 565 -12.38 5.71 0.05
C GLY A 565 -12.17 7.23 -0.07
N VAL A 566 -11.23 7.66 -0.92
CA VAL A 566 -10.96 9.09 -1.15
C VAL A 566 -12.16 9.80 -1.77
N MET A 567 -12.80 9.19 -2.78
CA MET A 567 -14.00 9.77 -3.41
C MET A 567 -15.14 9.96 -2.42
N LYS A 568 -15.44 8.94 -1.60
CA LYS A 568 -16.43 9.02 -0.53
C LYS A 568 -16.13 10.16 0.44
N MET A 569 -14.86 10.37 0.79
CA MET A 569 -14.46 11.45 1.68
C MET A 569 -14.62 12.83 1.01
N LEU A 570 -14.25 12.98 -0.25
CA LEU A 570 -14.39 14.24 -0.99
C LEU A 570 -15.87 14.61 -1.17
N GLU A 571 -16.72 13.65 -1.52
CA GLU A 571 -18.17 13.82 -1.63
C GLU A 571 -18.76 14.33 -0.30
N PHE A 572 -18.50 13.61 0.79
CA PHE A 572 -18.94 13.99 2.12
C PHE A 572 -18.45 15.39 2.53
N THR A 573 -17.20 15.73 2.26
CA THR A 573 -16.63 17.05 2.58
C THR A 573 -17.34 18.15 1.82
N SER A 574 -17.62 17.96 0.53
CA SER A 574 -18.35 18.92 -0.31
C SER A 574 -19.79 19.12 0.16
N GLU A 575 -20.50 18.05 0.47
CA GLU A 575 -21.87 18.14 1.02
C GLU A 575 -21.89 18.88 2.36
N ARG A 576 -20.95 18.57 3.24
CA ARG A 576 -20.83 19.22 4.53
C ARG A 576 -20.51 20.70 4.40
N GLU A 577 -19.64 21.08 3.47
CA GLU A 577 -19.33 22.47 3.16
C GLU A 577 -20.57 23.23 2.68
N GLN A 578 -21.35 22.64 1.78
CA GLN A 578 -22.61 23.23 1.32
C GLN A 578 -23.63 23.40 2.45
N GLN A 579 -23.78 22.42 3.33
CA GLN A 579 -24.65 22.50 4.50
C GLN A 579 -24.22 23.62 5.46
N LEU A 580 -22.93 23.78 5.73
CA LEU A 580 -22.41 24.83 6.61
C LEU A 580 -22.57 26.22 6.00
N LEU A 581 -22.35 26.36 4.70
CA LEU A 581 -22.57 27.61 3.97
C LEU A 581 -24.05 28.02 3.98
N SER A 582 -24.96 27.08 3.79
CA SER A 582 -26.40 27.32 3.82
C SER A 582 -26.91 27.65 5.23
N ALA A 583 -26.25 27.16 6.27
CA ALA A 583 -26.58 27.41 7.67
C ALA A 583 -25.93 28.68 8.25
N GLY A 584 -25.09 29.40 7.48
CA GLY A 584 -24.33 30.54 7.95
C GLY A 584 -23.28 30.23 9.03
N ALA A 585 -22.85 28.98 9.13
CA ALA A 585 -21.89 28.51 10.12
C ALA A 585 -20.45 28.72 9.67
N ASP A 586 -19.53 28.93 10.62
CA ASP A 586 -18.11 29.12 10.34
C ASP A 586 -17.46 27.89 9.72
N LYS A 587 -16.57 28.12 8.73
CA LYS A 587 -15.80 27.07 8.02
C LYS A 587 -14.85 26.26 8.93
N GLU A 588 -14.56 26.71 10.15
CA GLU A 588 -13.71 25.98 11.11
C GLU A 588 -14.28 24.61 11.57
N ALA A 589 -15.58 24.38 11.34
CA ALA A 589 -16.23 23.09 11.66
C ALA A 589 -16.00 22.00 10.59
N LEU A 590 -15.45 22.36 9.42
CA LEU A 590 -15.07 21.40 8.38
C LEU A 590 -13.87 20.57 8.81
N LEU A 591 -13.73 19.37 8.21
CA LEU A 591 -12.45 18.68 8.18
C LEU A 591 -11.39 19.65 7.66
N PRO A 592 -10.52 20.27 8.47
CA PRO A 592 -9.39 20.90 7.88
C PRO A 592 -8.45 19.80 7.43
N LEU A 593 -8.48 19.51 6.13
CA LEU A 593 -7.39 18.80 5.46
C LEU A 593 -6.17 19.74 5.32
N ASN A 594 -6.33 20.98 5.79
CA ASN A 594 -5.28 22.01 5.85
C ASN A 594 -4.47 21.90 7.14
#